data_98196129797128468087d631c078bf4b
#
_entry.id   98196129797128468087d631c078bf4b
#
_cell.length_a   1.000
_cell.length_b   1.000
_cell.length_c   1.000
_cell.angle_alpha   90.00
_cell.angle_beta   90.00
_cell.angle_gamma   90.00
#
_symmetry.space_group_name_H-M   'P 1'
#
loop_
_entity.id
_entity.type
_entity.pdbx_description
1 polymer ?
#
loop_
_entity_poly.entity_id
_entity_poly.type
_entity_poly.pdbx_seq_one_letter_code
_entity_poly.pdbx_strand_id
1 'polypeptide(L)'
;MAISVLPFIVVQIPQILKLQSGHRLTLLLGLIVAVLLLLTYCLYQIFQPWIQRRKLEYSRLKHVMSGLLKHAQMHTFGHLVDDDGTPNVSVIEKLFHKIDLDNDGKIGRGELQAFIVGVNFEDIELDTNLATDQVMADFDRSRNSSIEKGEFVDGVLRWLEEAKRVVAGSGAYSKKFMDDFHITTGEEHNALLDKHEDDGESIENPTWTCFKAISLLLLGTAMAAAFADPLVDAVHNFSSATSIPSFFISFIAMPLATNSSEAVSAIIFASRKKQRTLSLTFSEVYGGVTMNNTLCLAVFLALVYVRGLTWDFSSEVLVIFLVCIIMGLFTSFRTKFPLWTCFVAFLLYPLSL
;
A
#
# COMPACT_ATOMS: atom_id res chain seq x y z
N MET A 1 -2.41 -11.04 -1.32
CA MET A 1 -2.92 -12.18 -0.54
C MET A 1 -4.05 -12.93 -1.26
N ALA A 2 -5.24 -12.39 -1.55
CA ALA A 2 -6.31 -13.13 -2.23
C ALA A 2 -5.89 -13.73 -3.58
N ILE A 3 -5.14 -12.98 -4.39
CA ILE A 3 -4.64 -13.44 -5.70
C ILE A 3 -3.59 -14.56 -5.55
N SER A 4 -2.83 -14.59 -4.44
CA SER A 4 -1.81 -15.63 -4.21
C SER A 4 -2.39 -17.04 -3.98
N VAL A 5 -3.70 -17.14 -3.81
CA VAL A 5 -4.41 -18.42 -3.66
C VAL A 5 -4.78 -19.04 -5.03
N LEU A 6 -4.72 -18.29 -6.12
CA LEU A 6 -5.08 -18.78 -7.47
C LEU A 6 -4.37 -20.08 -7.88
N PRO A 7 -3.05 -20.25 -7.66
CA PRO A 7 -2.38 -21.51 -8.05
C PRO A 7 -2.92 -22.72 -7.29
N PHE A 8 -3.32 -22.56 -6.03
CA PHE A 8 -3.94 -23.64 -5.26
C PHE A 8 -5.25 -24.10 -5.88
N ILE A 9 -6.09 -23.13 -6.33
CA ILE A 9 -7.37 -23.41 -7.00
C ILE A 9 -7.11 -24.19 -8.30
N VAL A 10 -6.13 -23.74 -9.12
CA VAL A 10 -5.80 -24.39 -10.40
C VAL A 10 -5.42 -25.85 -10.21
N VAL A 11 -4.59 -26.14 -9.19
CA VAL A 11 -4.16 -27.51 -8.92
C VAL A 11 -5.30 -28.38 -8.40
N GLN A 12 -6.29 -27.77 -7.74
CA GLN A 12 -7.43 -28.49 -7.16
C GLN A 12 -8.55 -28.84 -8.17
N ILE A 13 -8.55 -28.20 -9.36
CA ILE A 13 -9.59 -28.41 -10.38
C ILE A 13 -9.84 -29.89 -10.72
N PRO A 14 -8.84 -30.77 -10.94
CA PRO A 14 -9.10 -32.16 -11.26
C PRO A 14 -9.78 -32.93 -10.14
N GLN A 15 -9.47 -32.65 -8.90
CA GLN A 15 -10.11 -33.30 -7.75
C GLN A 15 -11.56 -32.86 -7.62
N ILE A 16 -11.86 -31.55 -7.81
CA ILE A 16 -13.23 -31.04 -7.78
C ILE A 16 -14.07 -31.61 -8.90
N LEU A 17 -13.51 -31.76 -10.11
CA LEU A 17 -14.20 -32.25 -11.29
C LEU A 17 -14.15 -33.78 -11.42
N LYS A 18 -13.50 -34.48 -10.48
CA LYS A 18 -13.30 -35.96 -10.49
C LYS A 18 -12.74 -36.46 -11.80
N LEU A 19 -11.82 -35.75 -12.43
CA LEU A 19 -11.19 -36.10 -13.69
C LEU A 19 -10.08 -37.13 -13.41
N GLN A 20 -10.18 -38.34 -14.03
CA GLN A 20 -9.15 -39.37 -13.90
C GLN A 20 -7.87 -39.10 -14.69
N SER A 21 -7.92 -38.23 -15.68
CA SER A 21 -6.77 -37.85 -16.51
C SER A 21 -6.55 -36.36 -16.46
N GLY A 22 -5.29 -35.93 -16.34
CA GLY A 22 -4.92 -34.51 -16.38
C GLY A 22 -4.19 -33.98 -15.15
N HIS A 23 -3.99 -34.75 -14.11
CA HIS A 23 -3.29 -34.33 -12.88
C HIS A 23 -1.90 -33.70 -13.15
N ARG A 24 -1.11 -34.29 -14.06
CA ARG A 24 0.21 -33.72 -14.41
C ARG A 24 0.11 -32.41 -15.13
N LEU A 25 -0.89 -32.22 -15.99
CA LEU A 25 -1.10 -30.98 -16.72
C LEU A 25 -1.51 -29.82 -15.76
N THR A 26 -2.42 -30.10 -14.84
CA THR A 26 -2.88 -29.11 -13.86
C THR A 26 -1.81 -28.76 -12.84
N LEU A 27 -0.96 -29.74 -12.42
CA LEU A 27 0.23 -29.45 -11.62
C LEU A 27 1.20 -28.51 -12.36
N LEU A 28 1.44 -28.78 -13.66
CA LEU A 28 2.28 -27.91 -14.48
C LEU A 28 1.68 -26.50 -14.64
N LEU A 29 0.38 -26.41 -14.92
CA LEU A 29 -0.31 -25.14 -15.01
C LEU A 29 -0.29 -24.38 -13.68
N GLY A 30 -0.55 -25.04 -12.57
CA GLY A 30 -0.45 -24.48 -11.23
C GLY A 30 0.96 -23.95 -10.93
N LEU A 31 1.99 -24.71 -11.30
CA LEU A 31 3.39 -24.31 -11.17
C LEU A 31 3.68 -23.04 -12.00
N ILE A 32 3.26 -23.00 -13.27
CA ILE A 32 3.46 -21.85 -14.14
C ILE A 32 2.76 -20.60 -13.55
N VAL A 33 1.52 -20.74 -13.09
CA VAL A 33 0.78 -19.64 -12.45
C VAL A 33 1.47 -19.19 -11.16
N ALA A 34 1.95 -20.11 -10.32
CA ALA A 34 2.68 -19.77 -9.10
C ALA A 34 3.98 -19.01 -9.39
N VAL A 35 4.76 -19.46 -10.36
CA VAL A 35 6.00 -18.77 -10.78
C VAL A 35 5.72 -17.40 -11.39
N LEU A 36 4.70 -17.28 -12.23
CA LEU A 36 4.30 -15.96 -12.80
C LEU A 36 3.85 -14.98 -11.71
N LEU A 37 3.07 -15.43 -10.73
CA LEU A 37 2.67 -14.60 -9.60
C LEU A 37 3.85 -14.22 -8.73
N LEU A 38 4.79 -15.12 -8.50
CA LEU A 38 6.02 -14.85 -7.76
C LEU A 38 6.85 -13.78 -8.48
N LEU A 39 7.07 -13.93 -9.79
CA LEU A 39 7.79 -12.91 -10.58
C LEU A 39 7.08 -11.56 -10.57
N THR A 40 5.76 -11.56 -10.72
CA THR A 40 4.96 -10.33 -10.65
C THR A 40 5.07 -9.67 -9.28
N TYR A 41 5.06 -10.45 -8.21
CA TYR A 41 5.24 -9.94 -6.86
C TYR A 41 6.64 -9.37 -6.63
N CYS A 42 7.69 -10.03 -7.12
CA CYS A 42 9.06 -9.52 -7.07
C CYS A 42 9.20 -8.19 -7.83
N LEU A 43 8.63 -8.11 -9.04
CA LEU A 43 8.60 -6.87 -9.82
C LEU A 43 7.84 -5.76 -9.08
N TYR A 44 6.69 -6.07 -8.50
CA TYR A 44 5.95 -5.11 -7.68
C TYR A 44 6.81 -4.57 -6.52
N GLN A 45 7.54 -5.42 -5.82
CA GLN A 45 8.42 -5.01 -4.71
C GLN A 45 9.56 -4.09 -5.17
N ILE A 46 10.15 -4.36 -6.34
CA ILE A 46 11.20 -3.51 -6.91
C ILE A 46 10.65 -2.13 -7.29
N PHE A 47 9.43 -2.07 -7.84
CA PHE A 47 8.80 -0.81 -8.24
C PHE A 47 8.07 -0.08 -7.11
N GLN A 48 7.86 -0.72 -5.97
CA GLN A 48 7.14 -0.16 -4.83
C GLN A 48 7.70 1.19 -4.35
N PRO A 49 9.03 1.39 -4.16
CA PRO A 49 9.57 2.68 -3.74
C PRO A 49 9.26 3.80 -4.73
N TRP A 50 9.33 3.50 -6.03
CA TRP A 50 9.01 4.49 -7.07
C TRP A 50 7.52 4.85 -7.09
N ILE A 51 6.63 3.87 -6.90
CA ILE A 51 5.18 4.09 -6.80
C ILE A 51 4.87 4.94 -5.56
N GLN A 52 5.53 4.67 -4.43
CA GLN A 52 5.34 5.42 -3.20
C GLN A 52 5.80 6.88 -3.34
N ARG A 53 6.96 7.12 -3.96
CA ARG A 53 7.44 8.48 -4.24
C ARG A 53 6.43 9.25 -5.10
N ARG A 54 5.92 8.65 -6.17
CA ARG A 54 4.88 9.29 -7.00
C ARG A 54 3.60 9.58 -6.23
N LYS A 55 3.17 8.67 -5.35
CA LYS A 55 2.00 8.91 -4.49
C LYS A 55 2.24 10.06 -3.53
N LEU A 56 3.43 10.18 -2.98
CA LEU A 56 3.79 11.29 -2.09
C LEU A 56 3.80 12.62 -2.84
N GLU A 57 4.40 12.68 -4.02
CA GLU A 57 4.39 13.88 -4.88
C GLU A 57 2.95 14.31 -5.22
N TYR A 58 2.11 13.36 -5.60
CA TYR A 58 0.70 13.63 -5.89
C TYR A 58 -0.09 14.09 -4.65
N SER A 59 0.12 13.47 -3.52
CA SER A 59 -0.51 13.85 -2.25
C SER A 59 -0.06 15.25 -1.81
N ARG A 60 1.23 15.58 -1.98
CA ARG A 60 1.77 16.91 -1.71
C ARG A 60 1.11 17.97 -2.59
N LEU A 61 1.02 17.73 -3.90
CA LEU A 61 0.33 18.65 -4.82
C LEU A 61 -1.13 18.87 -4.41
N LYS A 62 -1.82 17.79 -4.03
CA LYS A 62 -3.22 17.83 -3.60
C LYS A 62 -3.41 18.63 -2.30
N HIS A 63 -2.47 18.53 -1.37
CA HIS A 63 -2.48 19.31 -0.14
C HIS A 63 -2.21 20.79 -0.42
N VAL A 64 -1.23 21.13 -1.26
CA VAL A 64 -0.97 22.51 -1.74
C VAL A 64 -2.23 23.07 -2.41
N MET A 65 -2.85 22.30 -3.29
CA MET A 65 -4.11 22.68 -3.94
C MET A 65 -5.21 23.01 -2.93
N SER A 66 -5.39 22.18 -1.91
CA SER A 66 -6.41 22.37 -0.88
C SER A 66 -6.16 23.63 -0.05
N GLY A 67 -4.90 23.91 0.30
CA GLY A 67 -4.50 25.12 1.01
C GLY A 67 -4.72 26.38 0.19
N LEU A 68 -4.35 26.37 -1.09
CA LEU A 68 -4.57 27.49 -2.01
C LEU A 68 -6.07 27.78 -2.21
N LEU A 69 -6.89 26.75 -2.41
CA LEU A 69 -8.34 26.91 -2.55
C LEU A 69 -8.99 27.43 -1.27
N LYS A 70 -8.59 26.94 -0.10
CA LYS A 70 -9.05 27.42 1.20
C LYS A 70 -8.68 28.87 1.44
N HIS A 71 -7.44 29.26 1.17
CA HIS A 71 -6.96 30.63 1.28
C HIS A 71 -7.68 31.57 0.31
N ALA A 72 -7.84 31.15 -0.94
CA ALA A 72 -8.59 31.88 -1.95
C ALA A 72 -10.03 32.15 -1.50
N GLN A 73 -10.70 31.16 -0.91
CA GLN A 73 -12.06 31.31 -0.40
C GLN A 73 -12.15 32.29 0.78
N MET A 74 -11.14 32.33 1.66
CA MET A 74 -11.13 33.23 2.81
C MET A 74 -10.85 34.69 2.41
N HIS A 75 -10.08 34.93 1.35
CA HIS A 75 -9.59 36.28 0.97
C HIS A 75 -10.27 36.83 -0.29
N THR A 76 -11.14 36.09 -0.98
CA THR A 76 -11.97 36.59 -2.07
C THR A 76 -13.35 37.00 -1.56
N PHE A 77 -13.88 38.10 -2.15
CA PHE A 77 -15.25 38.58 -1.85
C PHE A 77 -16.29 37.64 -2.51
N GLY A 78 -16.46 36.41 -1.96
CA GLY A 78 -17.41 35.45 -2.42
C GLY A 78 -16.93 33.99 -2.26
N HIS A 79 -17.86 33.05 -2.38
CA HIS A 79 -17.54 31.63 -2.33
C HIS A 79 -17.10 31.15 -3.73
N LEU A 80 -16.02 30.33 -3.78
CA LEU A 80 -15.57 29.68 -5.03
C LEU A 80 -16.59 28.69 -5.56
N VAL A 81 -17.46 28.20 -4.68
CA VAL A 81 -18.53 27.25 -5.00
C VAL A 81 -19.83 27.82 -4.42
N ASP A 82 -20.86 27.93 -5.21
CA ASP A 82 -22.20 28.36 -4.78
C ASP A 82 -22.88 27.26 -3.93
N ASP A 83 -23.97 27.61 -3.25
CA ASP A 83 -24.71 26.68 -2.37
C ASP A 83 -25.25 25.47 -3.14
N ASP A 84 -25.42 25.57 -4.45
CA ASP A 84 -25.82 24.49 -5.36
C ASP A 84 -24.65 23.59 -5.80
N GLY A 85 -23.44 23.86 -5.30
CA GLY A 85 -22.25 23.13 -5.67
C GLY A 85 -21.67 23.48 -7.04
N THR A 86 -22.15 24.55 -7.69
CA THR A 86 -21.60 25.03 -8.97
C THR A 86 -20.43 25.96 -8.74
N PRO A 87 -19.33 25.87 -9.51
CA PRO A 87 -18.20 26.79 -9.40
C PRO A 87 -18.59 28.21 -9.82
N ASN A 88 -18.22 29.20 -9.04
CA ASN A 88 -18.47 30.60 -9.32
C ASN A 88 -17.32 31.21 -10.13
N VAL A 89 -17.45 31.19 -11.46
CA VAL A 89 -16.43 31.67 -12.40
C VAL A 89 -16.09 33.14 -12.16
N SER A 90 -17.05 33.98 -11.78
CA SER A 90 -16.82 35.42 -11.56
C SER A 90 -15.89 35.67 -10.35
N VAL A 91 -15.96 34.82 -9.34
CA VAL A 91 -15.07 34.89 -8.17
C VAL A 91 -13.67 34.40 -8.54
N ILE A 92 -13.58 33.33 -9.37
CA ILE A 92 -12.29 32.81 -9.86
C ILE A 92 -11.57 33.88 -10.72
N GLU A 93 -12.31 34.59 -11.58
CA GLU A 93 -11.74 35.69 -12.37
C GLU A 93 -11.24 36.85 -11.50
N LYS A 94 -11.97 37.19 -10.43
CA LYS A 94 -11.50 38.19 -9.47
C LYS A 94 -10.23 37.77 -8.74
N LEU A 95 -10.13 36.47 -8.43
CA LEU A 95 -8.93 35.88 -7.85
C LEU A 95 -7.73 36.03 -8.80
N PHE A 96 -7.93 35.76 -10.11
CA PHE A 96 -6.91 35.97 -11.12
C PHE A 96 -6.35 37.38 -11.10
N HIS A 97 -7.22 38.39 -11.18
CA HIS A 97 -6.81 39.80 -11.15
C HIS A 97 -6.17 40.24 -9.83
N LYS A 98 -6.38 39.51 -8.75
CA LYS A 98 -5.73 39.77 -7.48
C LYS A 98 -4.31 39.21 -7.42
N ILE A 99 -4.04 38.12 -8.15
CA ILE A 99 -2.73 37.49 -8.24
C ILE A 99 -1.86 38.20 -9.31
N ASP A 100 -2.48 38.61 -10.42
CA ASP A 100 -1.90 39.43 -11.48
C ASP A 100 -1.65 40.85 -10.95
N LEU A 101 -0.46 41.08 -10.35
CA LEU A 101 -0.13 42.29 -9.64
C LEU A 101 0.29 43.44 -10.60
N ASP A 102 0.89 43.10 -11.73
CA ASP A 102 1.34 44.06 -12.74
C ASP A 102 0.28 44.35 -13.81
N ASN A 103 -0.86 43.61 -13.76
CA ASN A 103 -1.99 43.71 -14.67
C ASN A 103 -1.61 43.51 -16.14
N ASP A 104 -0.65 42.62 -16.41
CA ASP A 104 -0.27 42.23 -17.78
C ASP A 104 -1.23 41.20 -18.42
N GLY A 105 -2.21 40.72 -17.64
CA GLY A 105 -3.19 39.71 -18.05
C GLY A 105 -2.68 38.27 -18.00
N LYS A 106 -1.54 38.05 -17.33
CA LYS A 106 -0.93 36.72 -17.12
C LYS A 106 -0.46 36.64 -15.66
N ILE A 107 -0.34 35.45 -15.15
CA ILE A 107 0.31 35.20 -13.87
C ILE A 107 1.69 34.62 -14.13
N GLY A 108 2.71 35.39 -13.81
CA GLY A 108 4.09 34.98 -13.86
C GLY A 108 4.49 34.13 -12.65
N ARG A 109 5.65 33.44 -12.77
CA ARG A 109 6.18 32.62 -11.68
C ARG A 109 6.36 33.42 -10.38
N GLY A 110 6.80 34.67 -10.45
CA GLY A 110 7.01 35.52 -9.26
C GLY A 110 5.73 35.88 -8.54
N GLU A 111 4.66 36.15 -9.26
CA GLU A 111 3.35 36.50 -8.72
C GLU A 111 2.69 35.27 -8.09
N LEU A 112 2.77 34.09 -8.77
CA LEU A 112 2.31 32.83 -8.21
C LEU A 112 3.07 32.46 -6.94
N GLN A 113 4.38 32.67 -6.92
CA GLN A 113 5.21 32.43 -5.74
C GLN A 113 4.83 33.34 -4.59
N ALA A 114 4.61 34.66 -4.85
CA ALA A 114 4.15 35.59 -3.85
C ALA A 114 2.77 35.20 -3.26
N PHE A 115 1.88 34.71 -4.12
CA PHE A 115 0.58 34.19 -3.67
C PHE A 115 0.74 32.94 -2.80
N ILE A 116 1.58 31.97 -3.18
CA ILE A 116 1.83 30.75 -2.41
C ILE A 116 2.48 31.07 -1.05
N VAL A 117 3.43 32.02 -1.00
CA VAL A 117 4.03 32.49 0.25
C VAL A 117 3.00 33.16 1.17
N GLY A 118 2.04 33.87 0.59
CA GLY A 118 0.94 34.49 1.35
C GLY A 118 -0.03 33.50 1.98
N VAL A 119 -0.04 32.25 1.47
CA VAL A 119 -0.79 31.14 2.05
C VAL A 119 0.09 30.50 3.12
N ASN A 120 -0.12 30.89 4.38
CA ASN A 120 0.62 30.32 5.50
C ASN A 120 0.22 28.84 5.69
N PHE A 121 1.05 27.91 5.23
CA PHE A 121 0.87 26.49 5.47
C PHE A 121 1.46 26.18 6.85
N GLU A 122 0.62 26.29 7.92
CA GLU A 122 1.04 26.11 9.31
C GLU A 122 1.62 24.72 9.61
N ASP A 123 1.32 23.72 8.78
CA ASP A 123 1.58 22.31 9.10
C ASP A 123 2.74 21.66 8.31
N ILE A 124 3.39 22.38 7.35
CA ILE A 124 4.41 21.75 6.50
C ILE A 124 5.53 22.74 6.18
N GLU A 125 6.80 22.31 6.34
CA GLU A 125 7.95 22.95 5.67
C GLU A 125 7.80 22.79 4.15
N LEU A 126 6.97 23.65 3.54
CA LEU A 126 6.75 23.62 2.12
C LEU A 126 7.90 24.34 1.42
N ASP A 127 8.66 23.61 0.61
CA ASP A 127 9.55 24.27 -0.35
C ASP A 127 8.69 25.05 -1.37
N THR A 128 8.63 26.36 -1.15
CA THR A 128 7.79 27.30 -1.94
C THR A 128 8.16 27.25 -3.42
N ASN A 129 9.44 27.04 -3.76
CA ASN A 129 9.89 26.94 -5.14
C ASN A 129 9.32 25.70 -5.81
N LEU A 130 9.39 24.54 -5.13
CA LEU A 130 8.87 23.29 -5.65
C LEU A 130 7.34 23.34 -5.80
N ALA A 131 6.65 23.93 -4.82
CA ALA A 131 5.19 24.11 -4.90
C ALA A 131 4.81 25.02 -6.07
N THR A 132 5.53 26.14 -6.27
CA THR A 132 5.32 27.05 -7.40
C THR A 132 5.52 26.33 -8.73
N ASP A 133 6.59 25.56 -8.87
CA ASP A 133 6.87 24.82 -10.11
C ASP A 133 5.81 23.75 -10.41
N GLN A 134 5.29 23.07 -9.37
CA GLN A 134 4.21 22.10 -9.52
C GLN A 134 2.89 22.74 -9.95
N VAL A 135 2.52 23.89 -9.33
CA VAL A 135 1.30 24.61 -9.71
C VAL A 135 1.43 25.19 -11.10
N MET A 136 2.58 25.79 -11.46
CA MET A 136 2.85 26.23 -12.84
C MET A 136 2.69 25.10 -13.84
N ALA A 137 3.29 23.94 -13.60
CA ALA A 137 3.20 22.79 -14.49
C ALA A 137 1.76 22.26 -14.67
N ASP A 138 0.90 22.41 -13.68
CA ASP A 138 -0.48 21.97 -13.75
C ASP A 138 -1.39 22.97 -14.48
N PHE A 139 -1.12 24.27 -14.37
CA PHE A 139 -1.93 25.33 -14.95
C PHE A 139 -1.45 25.77 -16.34
N ASP A 140 -0.13 25.92 -16.57
CA ASP A 140 0.46 26.31 -17.84
C ASP A 140 0.37 25.18 -18.87
N ARG A 141 -0.76 25.08 -19.57
CA ARG A 141 -0.96 24.10 -20.64
C ARG A 141 -0.28 24.50 -21.94
N SER A 142 -0.17 25.79 -22.19
CA SER A 142 0.47 26.33 -23.39
C SER A 142 1.98 26.20 -23.35
N ARG A 143 2.57 25.95 -22.15
CA ARG A 143 4.02 25.86 -21.90
C ARG A 143 4.76 27.15 -22.24
N ASN A 144 4.13 28.28 -22.01
CA ASN A 144 4.73 29.60 -22.25
C ASN A 144 5.37 30.21 -20.98
N SER A 145 5.46 29.44 -19.88
CA SER A 145 5.99 29.83 -18.57
C SER A 145 5.18 30.96 -17.88
N SER A 146 3.94 31.16 -18.30
CA SER A 146 2.97 32.08 -17.68
C SER A 146 1.59 31.45 -17.72
N ILE A 147 0.73 31.81 -16.80
CA ILE A 147 -0.65 31.29 -16.72
C ILE A 147 -1.59 32.38 -17.24
N GLU A 148 -2.23 32.11 -18.36
CA GLU A 148 -3.26 33.00 -18.93
C GLU A 148 -4.58 32.87 -18.16
N LYS A 149 -5.43 33.90 -18.22
CA LYS A 149 -6.72 33.93 -17.52
C LYS A 149 -7.58 32.69 -17.78
N GLY A 150 -7.63 32.22 -19.05
CA GLY A 150 -8.34 31.00 -19.40
C GLY A 150 -7.78 29.75 -18.76
N GLU A 151 -6.45 29.60 -18.78
CA GLU A 151 -5.75 28.48 -18.15
C GLU A 151 -5.93 28.45 -16.64
N PHE A 152 -5.93 29.63 -16.02
CA PHE A 152 -6.18 29.76 -14.59
C PHE A 152 -7.59 29.32 -14.20
N VAL A 153 -8.61 29.82 -14.93
CA VAL A 153 -10.02 29.43 -14.69
C VAL A 153 -10.20 27.93 -14.87
N ASP A 154 -9.71 27.36 -15.97
CA ASP A 154 -9.80 25.92 -16.22
C ASP A 154 -9.04 25.10 -15.18
N GLY A 155 -7.90 25.56 -14.72
CA GLY A 155 -7.12 24.95 -13.66
C GLY A 155 -7.87 24.90 -12.34
N VAL A 156 -8.42 26.02 -11.91
CA VAL A 156 -9.21 26.10 -10.67
C VAL A 156 -10.48 25.23 -10.77
N LEU A 157 -11.16 25.22 -11.90
CA LEU A 157 -12.34 24.36 -12.11
C LEU A 157 -11.99 22.87 -11.96
N ARG A 158 -10.88 22.41 -12.55
CA ARG A 158 -10.40 21.04 -12.38
C ARG A 158 -10.09 20.74 -10.90
N TRP A 159 -9.47 21.64 -10.20
CA TRP A 159 -9.16 21.50 -8.78
C TRP A 159 -10.42 21.39 -7.92
N LEU A 160 -11.44 22.19 -8.24
CA LEU A 160 -12.74 22.11 -7.57
C LEU A 160 -13.46 20.79 -7.85
N GLU A 161 -13.36 20.25 -9.07
CA GLU A 161 -13.91 18.93 -9.39
C GLU A 161 -13.19 17.81 -8.65
N GLU A 162 -11.87 17.88 -8.52
CA GLU A 162 -11.10 16.90 -7.75
C GLU A 162 -11.45 16.97 -6.26
N ALA A 163 -11.58 18.19 -5.71
CA ALA A 163 -12.03 18.39 -4.34
C ALA A 163 -13.43 17.75 -4.10
N LYS A 164 -14.36 17.92 -5.05
CA LYS A 164 -15.67 17.27 -5.00
C LYS A 164 -15.59 15.76 -4.96
N ARG A 165 -14.70 15.14 -5.75
CA ARG A 165 -14.50 13.67 -5.74
C ARG A 165 -14.00 13.17 -4.40
N VAL A 166 -13.11 13.91 -3.75
CA VAL A 166 -12.52 13.52 -2.46
C VAL A 166 -13.54 13.61 -1.33
N VAL A 167 -14.37 14.65 -1.33
CA VAL A 167 -15.35 14.93 -0.26
C VAL A 167 -16.74 14.34 -0.56
N ALA A 168 -16.97 13.76 -1.73
CA ALA A 168 -18.27 13.23 -2.18
C ALA A 168 -18.94 12.19 -1.24
N GLY A 169 -18.25 11.74 -0.17
CA GLY A 169 -18.85 10.95 0.91
C GLY A 169 -19.52 11.78 2.01
N SER A 170 -19.42 13.10 2.03
CA SER A 170 -19.78 14.00 3.13
C SER A 170 -20.99 14.92 2.85
N GLY A 171 -21.81 14.61 1.93
CA GLY A 171 -23.23 14.99 1.80
C GLY A 171 -23.69 16.46 1.86
N ALA A 172 -22.84 17.47 1.96
CA ALA A 172 -23.26 18.89 1.91
C ALA A 172 -22.14 19.80 1.39
N TYR A 173 -22.41 20.51 0.32
CA TYR A 173 -21.60 21.65 -0.16
C TYR A 173 -21.77 22.84 0.81
N SER A 174 -21.23 22.73 2.00
CA SER A 174 -21.29 23.69 3.09
C SER A 174 -19.99 24.51 3.12
N LYS A 175 -19.99 25.63 3.88
CA LYS A 175 -18.77 26.39 4.22
C LYS A 175 -17.60 25.51 4.71
N LYS A 176 -17.91 24.34 5.27
CA LYS A 176 -16.94 23.35 5.74
C LYS A 176 -16.29 22.50 4.63
N PHE A 177 -16.83 22.52 3.40
CA PHE A 177 -16.32 21.68 2.30
C PHE A 177 -14.82 21.86 2.05
N MET A 178 -14.35 23.11 2.00
CA MET A 178 -12.92 23.39 1.80
C MET A 178 -12.08 23.05 3.02
N ASP A 179 -12.61 23.22 4.22
CA ASP A 179 -11.94 22.82 5.45
C ASP A 179 -11.82 21.29 5.53
N ASP A 180 -12.91 20.56 5.25
CA ASP A 180 -12.90 19.09 5.23
C ASP A 180 -11.94 18.55 4.15
N PHE A 181 -11.90 19.20 2.98
CA PHE A 181 -10.97 18.84 1.93
C PHE A 181 -9.50 19.06 2.35
N HIS A 182 -9.21 20.21 2.99
CA HIS A 182 -7.87 20.53 3.48
C HIS A 182 -7.43 19.57 4.59
N ILE A 183 -8.29 19.27 5.56
CA ILE A 183 -8.02 18.31 6.63
C ILE A 183 -7.74 16.90 6.05
N THR A 184 -8.61 16.45 5.16
CA THR A 184 -8.46 15.09 4.56
C THR A 184 -7.18 14.97 3.75
N THR A 185 -6.82 15.99 2.96
CA THR A 185 -5.58 16.00 2.18
C THR A 185 -4.34 16.13 3.05
N GLY A 186 -4.42 16.88 4.15
CA GLY A 186 -3.36 16.97 5.16
C GLY A 186 -3.10 15.65 5.87
N GLU A 187 -4.17 14.97 6.31
CA GLU A 187 -4.05 13.64 6.91
C GLU A 187 -3.44 12.61 5.93
N GLU A 188 -3.86 12.63 4.66
CA GLU A 188 -3.31 11.74 3.62
C GLU A 188 -1.82 12.04 3.37
N HIS A 189 -1.45 13.32 3.30
CA HIS A 189 -0.06 13.74 3.09
C HIS A 189 0.83 13.37 4.27
N ASN A 190 0.41 13.69 5.50
CA ASN A 190 1.15 13.36 6.71
C ASN A 190 1.31 11.85 6.89
N ALA A 191 0.30 11.06 6.56
CA ALA A 191 0.38 9.60 6.58
C ALA A 191 1.39 9.04 5.56
N LEU A 192 1.60 9.73 4.45
CA LEU A 192 2.59 9.35 3.43
C LEU A 192 3.99 9.86 3.75
N LEU A 193 4.15 11.08 4.30
CA LEU A 193 5.41 11.62 4.80
C LEU A 193 5.98 10.73 5.88
N ASP A 194 5.15 10.39 6.83
CA ASP A 194 5.52 9.48 7.90
C ASP A 194 6.08 8.13 7.38
N LYS A 195 5.63 7.62 6.25
CA LYS A 195 6.20 6.42 5.60
C LYS A 195 7.57 6.66 4.97
N HIS A 196 7.87 7.89 4.56
CA HIS A 196 9.12 8.23 3.88
C HIS A 196 10.25 8.57 4.83
N GLU A 197 9.95 9.09 6.02
CA GLU A 197 11.00 9.43 7.00
C GLU A 197 11.71 8.19 7.59
N ASP A 198 11.03 7.03 7.68
CA ASP A 198 11.67 5.78 8.11
C ASP A 198 12.54 5.13 7.01
N ASP A 199 12.26 5.42 5.73
CA ASP A 199 13.09 4.99 4.60
C ASP A 199 14.31 5.93 4.40
N GLY A 200 14.38 7.03 5.14
CA GLY A 200 15.29 8.16 4.92
C GLY A 200 16.51 8.23 5.84
N GLU A 201 16.90 7.18 6.56
CA GLU A 201 18.30 7.10 7.02
C GLU A 201 19.19 7.10 5.77
N SER A 202 19.82 8.23 5.51
CA SER A 202 20.76 8.40 4.40
C SER A 202 21.83 7.31 4.53
N ILE A 203 21.72 6.30 3.67
CA ILE A 203 22.69 5.20 3.62
C ILE A 203 24.00 5.82 3.13
N GLU A 204 24.93 6.08 4.04
CA GLU A 204 26.23 6.70 3.74
C GLU A 204 26.99 6.00 2.60
N ASN A 205 26.81 4.67 2.43
CA ASN A 205 27.43 3.88 1.37
C ASN A 205 26.47 2.78 0.86
N PRO A 206 25.65 3.06 -0.14
CA PRO A 206 24.61 2.12 -0.62
C PRO A 206 25.21 0.79 -1.13
N THR A 207 26.36 0.83 -1.78
CA THR A 207 27.03 -0.37 -2.30
C THR A 207 27.55 -1.27 -1.18
N TRP A 208 28.14 -0.71 -0.13
CA TRP A 208 28.63 -1.45 1.03
C TRP A 208 27.47 -2.08 1.82
N THR A 209 26.39 -1.33 2.02
CA THR A 209 25.20 -1.81 2.72
C THR A 209 24.54 -2.95 1.94
N CYS A 210 24.45 -2.83 0.62
CA CYS A 210 23.94 -3.89 -0.26
C CYS A 210 24.82 -5.16 -0.16
N PHE A 211 26.13 -5.04 -0.22
CA PHE A 211 27.06 -6.17 -0.08
C PHE A 211 26.89 -6.84 1.30
N LYS A 212 26.83 -6.06 2.37
CA LYS A 212 26.59 -6.56 3.73
C LYS A 212 25.25 -7.30 3.84
N ALA A 213 24.18 -6.74 3.27
CA ALA A 213 22.87 -7.37 3.27
C ALA A 213 22.87 -8.71 2.51
N ILE A 214 23.47 -8.76 1.34
CA ILE A 214 23.60 -9.99 0.53
C ILE A 214 24.43 -11.04 1.29
N SER A 215 25.55 -10.65 1.89
CA SER A 215 26.40 -11.55 2.67
C SER A 215 25.67 -12.14 3.88
N LEU A 216 24.92 -11.33 4.61
CA LEU A 216 24.11 -11.77 5.75
C LEU A 216 22.97 -12.70 5.30
N LEU A 217 22.34 -12.40 4.16
CA LEU A 217 21.28 -13.25 3.59
C LEU A 217 21.83 -14.63 3.19
N LEU A 218 22.99 -14.66 2.52
CA LEU A 218 23.63 -15.92 2.12
C LEU A 218 24.08 -16.72 3.35
N LEU A 219 24.64 -16.05 4.35
CA LEU A 219 25.03 -16.71 5.61
C LEU A 219 23.81 -17.29 6.33
N GLY A 220 22.73 -16.54 6.45
CA GLY A 220 21.48 -17.01 7.06
C GLY A 220 20.86 -18.18 6.31
N THR A 221 20.89 -18.14 4.98
CA THR A 221 20.40 -19.23 4.13
C THR A 221 21.26 -20.50 4.30
N ALA A 222 22.57 -20.35 4.34
CA ALA A 222 23.49 -21.48 4.57
C ALA A 222 23.27 -22.11 5.95
N MET A 223 23.09 -21.27 6.99
CA MET A 223 22.77 -21.76 8.34
C MET A 223 21.43 -22.49 8.35
N ALA A 224 20.39 -21.92 7.77
CA ALA A 224 19.07 -22.56 7.68
C ALA A 224 19.13 -23.90 6.96
N ALA A 225 19.87 -23.98 5.84
CA ALA A 225 20.07 -25.23 5.11
C ALA A 225 20.83 -26.29 5.93
N ALA A 226 21.88 -25.88 6.69
CA ALA A 226 22.66 -26.78 7.54
C ALA A 226 21.83 -27.38 8.70
N PHE A 227 20.85 -26.62 9.21
CA PHE A 227 20.02 -27.05 10.33
C PHE A 227 18.67 -27.67 9.90
N ALA A 228 18.36 -27.70 8.60
CA ALA A 228 17.07 -28.20 8.10
C ALA A 228 16.88 -29.69 8.45
N ASP A 229 17.86 -30.56 8.11
CA ASP A 229 17.77 -32.00 8.39
C ASP A 229 17.77 -32.31 9.89
N PRO A 230 18.69 -31.73 10.74
CA PRO A 230 18.62 -31.91 12.19
C PRO A 230 17.29 -31.49 12.81
N LEU A 231 16.65 -30.44 12.27
CA LEU A 231 15.37 -29.97 12.77
C LEU A 231 14.24 -30.97 12.47
N VAL A 232 14.23 -31.54 11.26
CA VAL A 232 13.25 -32.58 10.85
C VAL A 232 13.43 -33.80 11.74
N ASP A 233 14.67 -34.27 11.97
CA ASP A 233 14.99 -35.39 12.84
C ASP A 233 14.55 -35.12 14.30
N ALA A 234 14.80 -33.92 14.81
CA ALA A 234 14.37 -33.54 16.14
C ALA A 234 12.84 -33.59 16.30
N VAL A 235 12.08 -33.10 15.30
CA VAL A 235 10.60 -33.18 15.28
C VAL A 235 10.14 -34.63 15.27
N HIS A 236 10.77 -35.49 14.47
CA HIS A 236 10.45 -36.91 14.39
C HIS A 236 10.72 -37.63 15.71
N ASN A 237 11.91 -37.40 16.30
CA ASN A 237 12.30 -37.97 17.58
C ASN A 237 11.39 -37.52 18.72
N PHE A 238 11.04 -36.25 18.74
CA PHE A 238 10.08 -35.68 19.73
C PHE A 238 8.69 -36.28 19.58
N SER A 239 8.22 -36.44 18.32
CA SER A 239 6.96 -37.13 18.01
C SER A 239 6.94 -38.57 18.54
N SER A 240 8.01 -39.30 18.32
CA SER A 240 8.15 -40.71 18.77
C SER A 240 8.20 -40.81 20.30
N ALA A 241 8.88 -39.86 20.97
CA ALA A 241 9.02 -39.84 22.42
C ALA A 241 7.73 -39.45 23.14
N THR A 242 6.94 -38.52 22.56
CA THR A 242 5.70 -38.01 23.14
C THR A 242 4.43 -38.70 22.68
N SER A 243 4.52 -39.57 21.68
CA SER A 243 3.36 -40.17 21.00
C SER A 243 2.39 -39.15 20.38
N ILE A 244 2.84 -37.92 20.17
CA ILE A 244 2.08 -36.89 19.47
C ILE A 244 2.42 -37.00 17.98
N PRO A 245 1.43 -37.09 17.07
CA PRO A 245 1.71 -37.11 15.64
C PRO A 245 2.61 -35.95 15.19
N SER A 246 3.62 -36.25 14.36
CA SER A 246 4.58 -35.24 13.86
C SER A 246 3.90 -34.08 13.10
N PHE A 247 2.74 -34.36 12.54
CA PHE A 247 1.90 -33.33 11.90
C PHE A 247 1.55 -32.18 12.87
N PHE A 248 1.05 -32.47 14.07
CA PHE A 248 0.68 -31.44 15.03
C PHE A 248 1.90 -30.65 15.53
N ILE A 249 3.02 -31.34 15.75
CA ILE A 249 4.25 -30.69 16.17
C ILE A 249 4.73 -29.74 15.06
N SER A 250 4.76 -30.19 13.82
CA SER A 250 5.16 -29.37 12.67
C SER A 250 4.18 -28.20 12.44
N PHE A 251 2.88 -28.44 12.60
CA PHE A 251 1.87 -27.41 12.38
C PHE A 251 1.89 -26.30 13.43
N ILE A 252 2.26 -26.60 14.67
CA ILE A 252 2.29 -25.61 15.77
C ILE A 252 3.70 -25.06 15.97
N ALA A 253 4.72 -25.93 16.15
CA ALA A 253 6.04 -25.52 16.55
C ALA A 253 6.82 -24.86 15.40
N MET A 254 6.72 -25.39 14.18
CA MET A 254 7.47 -24.85 13.04
C MET A 254 7.04 -23.41 12.67
N PRO A 255 5.74 -23.07 12.52
CA PRO A 255 5.33 -21.70 12.26
C PRO A 255 5.73 -20.71 13.38
N LEU A 256 5.68 -21.13 14.65
CA LEU A 256 6.16 -20.33 15.75
C LEU A 256 7.66 -20.05 15.67
N ALA A 257 8.44 -21.04 15.27
CA ALA A 257 9.89 -20.88 15.11
C ALA A 257 10.25 -20.01 13.89
N THR A 258 9.62 -20.27 12.74
CA THR A 258 9.95 -19.61 11.47
C THR A 258 9.43 -18.17 11.39
N ASN A 259 8.27 -17.87 11.98
CA ASN A 259 7.65 -16.54 11.93
C ASN A 259 7.76 -15.77 13.27
N SER A 260 8.66 -16.19 14.16
CA SER A 260 8.86 -15.53 15.46
C SER A 260 9.37 -14.09 15.31
N SER A 261 10.24 -13.83 14.33
CA SER A 261 10.77 -12.49 14.06
C SER A 261 9.67 -11.54 13.60
N GLU A 262 8.80 -11.98 12.69
CA GLU A 262 7.66 -11.21 12.20
C GLU A 262 6.65 -10.95 13.33
N ALA A 263 6.40 -11.95 14.16
CA ALA A 263 5.50 -11.77 15.32
C ALA A 263 6.06 -10.74 16.31
N VAL A 264 7.35 -10.77 16.62
CA VAL A 264 8.00 -9.80 17.50
C VAL A 264 7.97 -8.41 16.88
N SER A 265 8.33 -8.26 15.59
CA SER A 265 8.24 -7.00 14.86
C SER A 265 6.83 -6.42 14.90
N ALA A 266 5.82 -7.25 14.61
CA ALA A 266 4.42 -6.84 14.64
C ALA A 266 3.99 -6.34 16.04
N ILE A 267 4.42 -7.01 17.11
CA ILE A 267 4.13 -6.59 18.49
C ILE A 267 4.80 -5.25 18.81
N ILE A 268 6.07 -5.08 18.42
CA ILE A 268 6.82 -3.84 18.65
C ILE A 268 6.16 -2.68 17.92
N PHE A 269 5.79 -2.86 16.64
CA PHE A 269 5.10 -1.82 15.88
C PHE A 269 3.72 -1.51 16.46
N ALA A 270 2.94 -2.51 16.83
CA ALA A 270 1.63 -2.31 17.45
C ALA A 270 1.72 -1.58 18.80
N SER A 271 2.78 -1.82 19.60
CA SER A 271 2.98 -1.16 20.89
C SER A 271 3.22 0.34 20.78
N ARG A 272 3.72 0.83 19.65
CA ARG A 272 3.97 2.27 19.41
C ARG A 272 2.69 3.10 19.26
N LYS A 273 1.51 2.48 19.15
CA LYS A 273 0.16 3.10 19.10
C LYS A 273 -0.03 4.19 18.04
N LYS A 274 0.81 4.25 17.02
CA LYS A 274 0.67 5.17 15.89
C LYS A 274 -0.10 4.49 14.76
N GLN A 275 -1.01 5.19 14.09
CA GLN A 275 -1.76 4.64 12.93
C GLN A 275 -0.83 4.10 11.83
N ARG A 276 0.28 4.78 11.63
CA ARG A 276 1.36 4.42 10.73
C ARG A 276 1.93 3.03 11.00
N THR A 277 2.28 2.74 12.25
CA THR A 277 2.87 1.45 12.61
C THR A 277 1.90 0.29 12.41
N LEU A 278 0.60 0.54 12.53
CA LEU A 278 -0.43 -0.46 12.23
C LEU A 278 -0.45 -0.81 10.73
N SER A 279 -0.39 0.19 9.85
CA SER A 279 -0.33 -0.03 8.39
C SER A 279 0.92 -0.80 7.97
N LEU A 280 2.08 -0.50 8.58
CA LEU A 280 3.33 -1.23 8.35
C LEU A 280 3.21 -2.69 8.78
N THR A 281 2.66 -2.94 9.98
CA THR A 281 2.44 -4.30 10.49
C THR A 281 1.57 -5.12 9.55
N PHE A 282 0.46 -4.56 9.07
CA PHE A 282 -0.38 -5.25 8.10
C PHE A 282 0.35 -5.49 6.77
N SER A 283 1.09 -4.52 6.28
CA SER A 283 1.87 -4.66 5.04
C SER A 283 2.91 -5.77 5.15
N GLU A 284 3.63 -5.85 6.27
CA GLU A 284 4.63 -6.87 6.56
C GLU A 284 3.99 -8.27 6.64
N VAL A 285 2.96 -8.43 7.48
CA VAL A 285 2.28 -9.72 7.66
C VAL A 285 1.64 -10.22 6.36
N TYR A 286 0.87 -9.36 5.66
CA TYR A 286 0.22 -9.76 4.42
C TYR A 286 1.20 -9.95 3.25
N GLY A 287 2.31 -9.20 3.25
CA GLY A 287 3.41 -9.38 2.33
C GLY A 287 4.08 -10.75 2.52
N GLY A 288 4.40 -11.10 3.78
CA GLY A 288 4.95 -12.40 4.15
C GLY A 288 4.06 -13.56 3.74
N VAL A 289 2.75 -13.47 4.04
CA VAL A 289 1.77 -14.51 3.60
C VAL A 289 1.73 -14.63 2.08
N THR A 290 1.74 -13.52 1.34
CA THR A 290 1.73 -13.55 -0.13
C THR A 290 2.99 -14.21 -0.68
N MET A 291 4.14 -13.88 -0.12
CA MET A 291 5.42 -14.47 -0.48
C MET A 291 5.45 -15.98 -0.18
N ASN A 292 5.01 -16.38 1.01
CA ASN A 292 4.95 -17.78 1.39
C ASN A 292 3.99 -18.58 0.50
N ASN A 293 2.80 -18.07 0.22
CA ASN A 293 1.83 -18.73 -0.65
C ASN A 293 2.35 -18.91 -2.07
N THR A 294 3.12 -17.97 -2.60
CA THR A 294 3.62 -18.07 -3.98
C THR A 294 4.93 -18.84 -4.07
N LEU A 295 5.92 -18.53 -3.21
CA LEU A 295 7.24 -19.15 -3.26
C LEU A 295 7.21 -20.61 -2.78
N CYS A 296 6.68 -20.85 -1.56
CA CYS A 296 6.66 -22.20 -1.00
C CYS A 296 5.80 -23.13 -1.86
N LEU A 297 4.66 -22.63 -2.35
CA LEU A 297 3.83 -23.43 -3.26
C LEU A 297 4.54 -23.72 -4.58
N ALA A 298 5.23 -22.74 -5.18
CA ALA A 298 5.98 -22.97 -6.43
C ALA A 298 7.06 -24.04 -6.24
N VAL A 299 7.84 -23.96 -5.15
CA VAL A 299 8.85 -24.96 -4.83
C VAL A 299 8.21 -26.33 -4.58
N PHE A 300 7.12 -26.38 -3.83
CA PHE A 300 6.42 -27.63 -3.52
C PHE A 300 5.80 -28.26 -4.78
N LEU A 301 5.15 -27.47 -5.64
CA LEU A 301 4.61 -27.96 -6.92
C LEU A 301 5.71 -28.45 -7.87
N ALA A 302 6.85 -27.77 -7.90
CA ALA A 302 8.01 -28.21 -8.68
C ALA A 302 8.50 -29.58 -8.18
N LEU A 303 8.60 -29.76 -6.86
CA LEU A 303 9.02 -30.99 -6.25
C LEU A 303 8.03 -32.15 -6.54
N VAL A 304 6.72 -31.90 -6.38
CA VAL A 304 5.66 -32.86 -6.69
C VAL A 304 5.71 -33.27 -8.17
N TYR A 305 5.89 -32.27 -9.07
CA TYR A 305 5.95 -32.51 -10.51
C TYR A 305 7.19 -33.36 -10.91
N VAL A 306 8.38 -32.99 -10.41
CA VAL A 306 9.66 -33.63 -10.73
C VAL A 306 9.72 -35.04 -10.13
N ARG A 307 9.28 -35.22 -8.89
CA ARG A 307 9.27 -36.52 -8.20
C ARG A 307 8.11 -37.41 -8.60
N GLY A 308 7.13 -36.91 -9.34
CA GLY A 308 5.94 -37.67 -9.77
C GLY A 308 5.03 -38.09 -8.61
N LEU A 309 4.99 -37.26 -7.56
CA LEU A 309 4.16 -37.51 -6.39
C LEU A 309 2.67 -37.20 -6.69
N THR A 310 1.79 -37.86 -5.96
CA THR A 310 0.35 -37.55 -6.04
C THR A 310 0.02 -36.30 -5.21
N TRP A 311 -0.84 -35.45 -5.77
CA TRP A 311 -1.37 -34.27 -5.06
C TRP A 311 -2.67 -34.71 -4.35
N ASP A 312 -2.66 -34.74 -3.04
CA ASP A 312 -3.82 -35.09 -2.21
C ASP A 312 -3.92 -34.16 -0.97
N PHE A 313 -4.13 -32.87 -1.23
CA PHE A 313 -4.18 -31.81 -0.21
C PHE A 313 -5.45 -30.97 -0.33
N SER A 314 -6.61 -31.62 -0.49
CA SER A 314 -7.87 -30.90 -0.72
C SER A 314 -8.38 -30.15 0.50
N SER A 315 -8.21 -30.70 1.69
CA SER A 315 -8.61 -30.07 2.96
C SER A 315 -7.73 -28.89 3.30
N GLU A 316 -6.42 -29.04 3.15
CA GLU A 316 -5.43 -28.00 3.44
C GLU A 316 -5.60 -26.79 2.50
N VAL A 317 -5.82 -27.05 1.22
CA VAL A 317 -6.09 -25.99 0.22
C VAL A 317 -7.38 -25.24 0.55
N LEU A 318 -8.44 -25.95 0.96
CA LEU A 318 -9.70 -25.33 1.35
C LEU A 318 -9.50 -24.41 2.56
N VAL A 319 -8.75 -24.85 3.57
CA VAL A 319 -8.44 -24.05 4.76
C VAL A 319 -7.65 -22.80 4.38
N ILE A 320 -6.59 -22.92 3.59
CA ILE A 320 -5.79 -21.78 3.12
C ILE A 320 -6.68 -20.77 2.38
N PHE A 321 -7.54 -21.26 1.49
CA PHE A 321 -8.47 -20.44 0.72
C PHE A 321 -9.43 -19.66 1.63
N LEU A 322 -10.06 -20.36 2.59
CA LEU A 322 -11.03 -19.79 3.51
C LEU A 322 -10.38 -18.73 4.43
N VAL A 323 -9.22 -19.04 5.00
CA VAL A 323 -8.47 -18.12 5.86
C VAL A 323 -8.03 -16.87 5.06
N CYS A 324 -7.49 -17.06 3.87
CA CYS A 324 -7.05 -15.95 3.01
C CYS A 324 -8.21 -15.04 2.59
N ILE A 325 -9.38 -15.59 2.30
CA ILE A 325 -10.56 -14.78 1.96
C ILE A 325 -11.08 -14.05 3.19
N ILE A 326 -11.28 -14.73 4.31
CA ILE A 326 -11.79 -14.10 5.54
C ILE A 326 -10.89 -12.95 5.95
N MET A 327 -9.59 -13.21 6.07
CA MET A 327 -8.63 -12.18 6.49
C MET A 327 -8.49 -11.06 5.47
N GLY A 328 -8.53 -11.38 4.15
CA GLY A 328 -8.49 -10.38 3.09
C GLY A 328 -9.72 -9.46 3.07
N LEU A 329 -10.91 -10.03 3.21
CA LEU A 329 -12.16 -9.24 3.32
C LEU A 329 -12.17 -8.38 4.59
N PHE A 330 -11.70 -8.93 5.69
CA PHE A 330 -11.67 -8.25 6.97
C PHE A 330 -10.87 -6.95 6.92
N THR A 331 -9.70 -6.97 6.27
CA THR A 331 -8.83 -5.80 6.14
C THR A 331 -9.24 -4.86 5.02
N SER A 332 -9.94 -5.35 3.99
CA SER A 332 -10.37 -4.53 2.86
C SER A 332 -11.50 -3.55 3.20
N PHE A 333 -12.41 -3.95 4.08
CA PHE A 333 -13.63 -3.17 4.38
C PHE A 333 -13.55 -2.36 5.68
N ARG A 334 -12.47 -2.45 6.47
CA ARG A 334 -12.38 -1.77 7.76
C ARG A 334 -11.08 -1.02 7.94
N THR A 335 -11.20 0.23 8.36
CA THR A 335 -10.07 1.09 8.77
C THR A 335 -9.83 1.05 10.28
N LYS A 336 -10.85 0.67 11.07
CA LYS A 336 -10.77 0.54 12.54
C LYS A 336 -11.08 -0.90 12.93
N PHE A 337 -10.18 -1.51 13.71
CA PHE A 337 -10.29 -2.91 14.15
C PHE A 337 -10.68 -2.94 15.63
N PRO A 338 -11.94 -3.28 15.98
CA PRO A 338 -12.33 -3.48 17.35
C PRO A 338 -11.67 -4.74 17.92
N LEU A 339 -11.45 -4.78 19.24
CA LEU A 339 -10.69 -5.83 19.91
C LEU A 339 -11.25 -7.25 19.70
N TRP A 340 -12.58 -7.39 19.52
CA TRP A 340 -13.21 -8.67 19.25
C TRP A 340 -12.75 -9.34 17.94
N THR A 341 -12.22 -8.56 17.00
CA THR A 341 -11.70 -9.08 15.72
C THR A 341 -10.47 -9.96 15.92
N CYS A 342 -9.71 -9.74 17.00
CA CYS A 342 -8.60 -10.61 17.36
C CYS A 342 -9.07 -12.03 17.70
N PHE A 343 -10.23 -12.16 18.38
CA PHE A 343 -10.78 -13.48 18.68
C PHE A 343 -11.13 -14.27 17.42
N VAL A 344 -11.66 -13.60 16.39
CA VAL A 344 -11.96 -14.25 15.11
C VAL A 344 -10.66 -14.75 14.45
N ALA A 345 -9.62 -13.92 14.42
CA ALA A 345 -8.33 -14.29 13.85
C ALA A 345 -7.69 -15.46 14.61
N PHE A 346 -7.71 -15.42 15.94
CA PHE A 346 -7.19 -16.51 16.78
C PHE A 346 -7.99 -17.81 16.65
N LEU A 347 -9.31 -17.71 16.44
CA LEU A 347 -10.18 -18.88 16.32
C LEU A 347 -10.02 -19.60 14.97
N LEU A 348 -9.59 -18.88 13.93
CA LEU A 348 -9.30 -19.48 12.63
C LEU A 348 -8.15 -20.52 12.70
N TYR A 349 -7.17 -20.31 13.60
CA TYR A 349 -6.03 -21.22 13.73
C TYR A 349 -6.43 -22.60 14.29
N PRO A 350 -7.10 -22.74 15.43
CA PRO A 350 -7.56 -24.05 15.89
C PRO A 350 -8.61 -24.69 14.96
N LEU A 351 -9.41 -23.88 14.23
CA LEU A 351 -10.34 -24.40 13.22
C LEU A 351 -9.65 -24.97 11.99
N SER A 352 -8.38 -24.62 11.77
CA SER A 352 -7.58 -25.14 10.66
C SER A 352 -6.90 -26.49 10.97
N LEU A 353 -6.91 -26.93 12.22
CA LEU A 353 -6.44 -28.24 12.71
C LEU A 353 -7.50 -29.31 12.51
#